data_b642176b9b23d43519bdd6c39ee8d045
#
_entry.id   b642176b9b23d43519bdd6c39ee8d045
#
_cell.length_a   1.000
_cell.length_b   1.000
_cell.length_c   1.000
_cell.angle_alpha   90.00
_cell.angle_beta   90.00
_cell.angle_gamma   90.00
#
_symmetry.space_group_name_H-M   'P 1'
#
loop_
_entity.id
_entity.type
_entity.pdbx_description
1 polymer ?
#
loop_
_entity_poly.entity_id
_entity_poly.type
_entity_poly.pdbx_seq_one_letter_code
_entity_poly.pdbx_strand_id
1 'polypeptide(L)'
;MYQLYLNDESSRGSLAEVWIDKEAKLVKKIYKPNGITIKNRPPVFQDMEEIEGMFGREVQWLTALASDKVVEIYEHGTLKDEEGFYCIQEYGGPTLLEYYSDGILHTHFPNIKEQIIDLFSFFKEHNVYKYNHAMANMTGLDGKIKAFDFKYTEIREPFERCPCTGKLKRENERYSIDTWISKIDSTLPDILYKLI
;
A
#
# COMPACT_ATOMS: atom_id res chain seq x y z
N MET A 1 7.46 -8.96 -19.85
CA MET A 1 7.79 -7.56 -20.32
C MET A 1 7.01 -6.56 -19.49
N TYR A 2 7.70 -5.58 -18.91
CA TYR A 2 7.07 -4.55 -18.09
C TYR A 2 6.09 -3.69 -18.88
N GLN A 3 4.89 -3.49 -18.33
CA GLN A 3 3.88 -2.58 -18.85
C GLN A 3 3.63 -1.48 -17.83
N LEU A 4 3.53 -0.23 -18.27
CA LEU A 4 3.17 0.89 -17.40
C LEU A 4 1.74 0.69 -16.89
N TYR A 5 1.59 0.68 -15.58
CA TYR A 5 0.29 0.61 -14.93
C TYR A 5 -0.33 2.01 -14.89
N LEU A 6 -1.24 2.24 -15.84
CA LEU A 6 -2.06 3.46 -15.86
C LEU A 6 -3.43 3.10 -15.29
N ASN A 7 -3.68 3.46 -14.06
CA ASN A 7 -5.01 3.33 -13.50
C ASN A 7 -5.75 4.65 -13.70
N ASP A 8 -6.71 4.67 -14.62
CA ASP A 8 -7.38 5.88 -15.13
C ASP A 8 -8.17 6.68 -14.07
N GLU A 9 -8.56 6.07 -12.95
CA GLU A 9 -9.36 6.77 -11.94
C GLU A 9 -8.93 6.56 -10.48
N SER A 10 -8.25 5.48 -10.14
CA SER A 10 -7.94 5.10 -8.75
C SER A 10 -6.49 5.28 -8.34
N SER A 11 -5.58 5.60 -9.23
CA SER A 11 -4.18 5.94 -8.93
C SER A 11 -4.04 7.31 -8.21
N ARG A 12 -5.01 7.60 -7.38
CA ARG A 12 -5.09 8.80 -6.56
C ARG A 12 -3.95 8.82 -5.58
N GLY A 13 -2.83 9.39 -5.99
CA GLY A 13 -1.67 9.59 -5.14
C GLY A 13 -0.49 8.70 -5.44
N SER A 14 -0.40 8.10 -6.62
CA SER A 14 0.85 7.46 -7.04
C SER A 14 1.91 8.53 -7.22
N LEU A 15 2.82 8.59 -6.26
CA LEU A 15 4.02 9.44 -6.28
C LEU A 15 5.19 8.71 -6.96
N ALA A 16 4.89 7.58 -7.61
CA ALA A 16 5.82 6.76 -8.33
C ALA A 16 5.19 6.26 -9.62
N GLU A 17 5.99 6.15 -10.67
CA GLU A 17 5.63 5.35 -11.83
C GLU A 17 5.61 3.88 -11.44
N VAL A 18 4.56 3.16 -11.83
CA VAL A 18 4.39 1.74 -11.53
C VAL A 18 4.40 0.94 -12.83
N TRP A 19 5.35 0.05 -12.96
CA TRP A 19 5.50 -0.86 -14.09
C TRP A 19 5.29 -2.29 -13.64
N ILE A 20 4.40 -3.03 -14.32
CA ILE A 20 4.05 -4.40 -13.96
C ILE A 20 4.49 -5.36 -15.05
N ASP A 21 5.17 -6.43 -14.65
CA ASP A 21 5.42 -7.62 -15.45
C ASP A 21 4.69 -8.80 -14.82
N LYS A 22 3.50 -9.11 -15.35
CA LYS A 22 2.65 -10.18 -14.80
C LYS A 22 3.23 -11.57 -15.03
N GLU A 23 3.98 -11.78 -16.12
CA GLU A 23 4.61 -13.06 -16.44
C GLU A 23 5.77 -13.35 -15.48
N ALA A 24 6.62 -12.34 -15.26
CA ALA A 24 7.71 -12.44 -14.29
C ALA A 24 7.27 -12.28 -12.84
N LYS A 25 5.99 -11.92 -12.59
CA LYS A 25 5.42 -11.60 -11.27
C LYS A 25 6.19 -10.48 -10.55
N LEU A 26 6.54 -9.42 -11.27
CA LEU A 26 7.32 -8.29 -10.76
C LEU A 26 6.57 -6.97 -10.91
N VAL A 27 6.79 -6.08 -9.95
CA VAL A 27 6.41 -4.67 -10.00
C VAL A 27 7.65 -3.83 -9.83
N LYS A 28 7.91 -2.90 -10.75
CA LYS A 28 8.93 -1.87 -10.63
C LYS A 28 8.26 -0.54 -10.32
N LYS A 29 8.63 0.08 -9.21
CA LYS A 29 8.26 1.45 -8.84
C LYS A 29 9.44 2.37 -9.08
N ILE A 30 9.18 3.53 -9.69
CA ILE A 30 10.18 4.57 -9.97
C ILE A 30 9.71 5.86 -9.29
N TYR A 31 10.54 6.39 -8.42
CA TYR A 31 10.32 7.61 -7.63
C TYR A 31 11.15 8.74 -8.21
N LYS A 32 10.49 9.80 -8.72
CA LYS A 32 11.13 10.96 -9.38
C LYS A 32 10.49 12.26 -8.92
N PRO A 33 11.24 13.40 -8.96
CA PRO A 33 10.72 14.72 -8.59
C PRO A 33 9.51 15.19 -9.39
N ASN A 34 9.37 14.76 -10.61
CA ASN A 34 8.29 15.13 -11.52
C ASN A 34 7.32 13.97 -11.77
N GLY A 35 6.94 13.28 -10.71
CA GLY A 35 6.05 12.13 -10.77
C GLY A 35 4.86 12.28 -11.73
N ILE A 36 4.19 11.19 -12.05
CA ILE A 36 3.11 11.15 -13.06
C ILE A 36 2.08 12.24 -12.78
N THR A 37 1.86 13.14 -13.74
CA THR A 37 0.79 14.11 -13.68
C THR A 37 -0.55 13.38 -13.75
N ILE A 38 -1.27 13.33 -12.64
CA ILE A 38 -2.61 12.77 -12.60
C ILE A 38 -3.55 13.73 -13.31
N LYS A 39 -4.25 13.23 -14.33
CA LYS A 39 -5.25 14.00 -15.08
C LYS A 39 -6.22 14.69 -14.12
N ASN A 40 -6.37 16.01 -14.22
CA ASN A 40 -7.23 16.88 -13.40
C ASN A 40 -6.76 17.15 -11.94
N ARG A 41 -5.49 16.95 -11.60
CA ARG A 41 -4.91 17.45 -10.36
C ARG A 41 -3.70 18.33 -10.65
N PRO A 42 -3.48 19.40 -9.85
CA PRO A 42 -2.20 20.10 -9.93
C PRO A 42 -1.08 19.09 -9.66
N PRO A 43 0.05 19.18 -10.37
CA PRO A 43 1.21 18.35 -10.10
C PRO A 43 1.58 18.55 -8.63
N VAL A 44 1.69 17.45 -7.89
CA VAL A 44 2.26 17.49 -6.55
C VAL A 44 3.76 17.53 -6.78
N PHE A 45 4.33 18.73 -6.67
CA PHE A 45 5.77 18.92 -6.70
C PHE A 45 6.31 18.41 -5.36
N GLN A 46 7.10 17.37 -5.42
CA GLN A 46 7.86 16.90 -4.30
C GLN A 46 9.32 17.21 -4.57
N ASP A 47 10.00 17.70 -3.54
CA ASP A 47 11.44 17.81 -3.61
C ASP A 47 12.11 16.43 -3.44
N MET A 48 13.40 16.37 -3.71
CA MET A 48 14.15 15.12 -3.63
C MET A 48 14.21 14.56 -2.20
N GLU A 49 14.17 15.39 -1.18
CA GLU A 49 14.18 14.96 0.22
C GLU A 49 12.88 14.21 0.59
N GLU A 50 11.73 14.73 0.14
CA GLU A 50 10.45 14.05 0.33
C GLU A 50 10.42 12.70 -0.41
N ILE A 51 10.92 12.65 -1.64
CA ILE A 51 10.98 11.47 -2.49
C ILE A 51 11.89 10.41 -1.87
N GLU A 52 13.08 10.80 -1.42
CA GLU A 52 14.02 9.92 -0.73
C GLU A 52 13.42 9.38 0.56
N GLY A 53 12.75 10.24 1.33
CA GLY A 53 12.05 9.82 2.54
C GLY A 53 10.94 8.81 2.29
N MET A 54 10.15 8.98 1.23
CA MET A 54 9.09 8.03 0.86
C MET A 54 9.65 6.69 0.38
N PHE A 55 10.64 6.75 -0.51
CA PHE A 55 11.34 5.57 -1.01
C PHE A 55 12.02 4.82 0.13
N GLY A 56 12.76 5.53 0.98
CA GLY A 56 13.43 4.95 2.14
C GLY A 56 12.48 4.22 3.08
N ARG A 57 11.32 4.82 3.40
CA ARG A 57 10.28 4.16 4.21
C ARG A 57 9.71 2.91 3.52
N GLU A 58 9.41 2.97 2.22
CA GLU A 58 8.92 1.82 1.47
C GLU A 58 9.90 0.64 1.58
N VAL A 59 11.19 0.88 1.28
CA VAL A 59 12.24 -0.14 1.35
C VAL A 59 12.43 -0.65 2.76
N GLN A 60 12.55 0.25 3.74
CA GLN A 60 12.75 -0.10 5.14
C GLN A 60 11.66 -1.02 5.67
N TRP A 61 10.39 -0.65 5.45
CA TRP A 61 9.27 -1.41 5.98
C TRP A 61 9.04 -2.73 5.26
N LEU A 62 9.17 -2.78 3.93
CA LEU A 62 9.07 -4.04 3.20
C LEU A 62 10.18 -5.01 3.62
N THR A 63 11.38 -4.51 3.91
CA THR A 63 12.49 -5.34 4.42
C THR A 63 12.24 -5.79 5.86
N ALA A 64 11.81 -4.88 6.74
CA ALA A 64 11.60 -5.17 8.16
C ALA A 64 10.41 -6.13 8.41
N LEU A 65 9.38 -6.05 7.56
CA LEU A 65 8.17 -6.85 7.65
C LEU A 65 8.16 -8.07 6.72
N ALA A 66 9.32 -8.47 6.19
CA ALA A 66 9.44 -9.58 5.24
C ALA A 66 8.72 -10.84 5.75
N SER A 67 7.60 -11.18 5.11
CA SER A 67 6.71 -12.28 5.47
C SER A 67 5.75 -12.58 4.32
N ASP A 68 4.91 -13.59 4.46
CA ASP A 68 3.85 -13.88 3.50
C ASP A 68 2.65 -12.90 3.57
N LYS A 69 2.67 -11.92 4.48
CA LYS A 69 1.62 -10.89 4.66
C LYS A 69 1.91 -9.57 3.94
N VAL A 70 3.14 -9.38 3.47
CA VAL A 70 3.53 -8.19 2.69
C VAL A 70 4.21 -8.62 1.39
N VAL A 71 4.16 -7.75 0.39
CA VAL A 71 4.88 -8.03 -0.87
C VAL A 71 6.38 -8.03 -0.62
N GLU A 72 7.09 -8.97 -1.23
CA GLU A 72 8.53 -9.08 -1.10
C GLU A 72 9.22 -7.99 -1.93
N ILE A 73 10.30 -7.42 -1.41
CA ILE A 73 11.19 -6.52 -2.14
C ILE A 73 12.44 -7.29 -2.59
N TYR A 74 12.73 -7.25 -3.90
CA TYR A 74 13.85 -8.00 -4.49
C TYR A 74 15.07 -7.14 -4.74
N GLU A 75 14.86 -5.89 -5.17
CA GLU A 75 15.93 -4.99 -5.57
C GLU A 75 15.51 -3.54 -5.34
N HIS A 76 16.47 -2.68 -5.02
CA HIS A 76 16.25 -1.24 -4.93
C HIS A 76 17.56 -0.47 -5.18
N GLY A 77 17.44 0.80 -5.55
CA GLY A 77 18.61 1.63 -5.79
C GLY A 77 18.27 3.00 -6.36
N THR A 78 19.31 3.71 -6.80
CA THR A 78 19.22 4.98 -7.51
C THR A 78 19.11 4.76 -9.02
N LEU A 79 18.44 5.67 -9.71
CA LEU A 79 18.43 5.69 -11.16
C LEU A 79 19.82 6.09 -11.71
N LYS A 80 20.22 5.53 -12.85
CA LYS A 80 21.57 5.75 -13.40
C LYS A 80 21.70 7.07 -14.16
N ASP A 81 20.65 7.46 -14.89
CA ASP A 81 20.71 8.54 -15.88
C ASP A 81 19.87 9.77 -15.49
N GLU A 82 19.18 9.71 -14.35
CA GLU A 82 18.31 10.78 -13.86
C GLU A 82 18.22 10.76 -12.33
N GLU A 83 17.81 11.87 -11.73
CA GLU A 83 17.55 11.92 -10.29
C GLU A 83 16.33 11.08 -9.93
N GLY A 84 16.49 10.19 -8.94
CA GLY A 84 15.42 9.37 -8.42
C GLY A 84 15.87 8.00 -7.96
N PHE A 85 14.88 7.23 -7.56
CA PHE A 85 15.06 5.90 -6.96
C PHE A 85 14.15 4.89 -7.64
N TYR A 86 14.48 3.62 -7.50
CA TYR A 86 13.61 2.53 -7.91
C TYR A 86 13.59 1.40 -6.89
N CYS A 87 12.51 0.66 -6.86
CA CYS A 87 12.47 -0.66 -6.26
C CYS A 87 11.75 -1.66 -7.16
N ILE A 88 12.19 -2.92 -7.08
CA ILE A 88 11.54 -4.07 -7.71
C ILE A 88 10.98 -4.93 -6.60
N GLN A 89 9.69 -5.20 -6.67
CA GLN A 89 8.97 -5.97 -5.66
C GLN A 89 8.07 -7.03 -6.31
N GLU A 90 7.58 -7.93 -5.51
CA GLU A 90 6.63 -8.95 -5.91
C GLU A 90 5.36 -8.35 -6.51
N TYR A 91 4.85 -8.95 -7.58
CA TYR A 91 3.49 -8.74 -8.04
C TYR A 91 2.55 -9.68 -7.29
N GLY A 92 1.91 -9.20 -6.27
CA GLY A 92 0.98 -9.97 -5.43
C GLY A 92 -0.42 -10.16 -6.03
N GLY A 93 -0.61 -9.89 -7.34
CA GLY A 93 -1.89 -9.95 -8.03
C GLY A 93 -2.60 -8.59 -8.15
N PRO A 94 -3.86 -8.58 -8.63
CA PRO A 94 -4.71 -7.40 -8.61
C PRO A 94 -4.96 -6.89 -7.19
N THR A 95 -5.35 -5.63 -7.06
CA THR A 95 -5.71 -5.06 -5.75
C THR A 95 -7.04 -5.63 -5.26
N LEU A 96 -7.26 -5.61 -3.94
CA LEU A 96 -8.57 -5.99 -3.39
C LEU A 96 -9.68 -5.05 -3.87
N LEU A 97 -9.34 -3.80 -4.23
CA LEU A 97 -10.29 -2.87 -4.82
C LEU A 97 -10.76 -3.33 -6.20
N GLU A 98 -9.86 -3.86 -7.04
CA GLU A 98 -10.21 -4.44 -8.34
C GLU A 98 -11.12 -5.64 -8.14
N TYR A 99 -10.76 -6.60 -7.30
CA TYR A 99 -11.62 -7.76 -6.99
C TYR A 99 -13.00 -7.37 -6.43
N TYR A 100 -13.04 -6.34 -5.59
CA TYR A 100 -14.29 -5.82 -5.03
C TYR A 100 -15.16 -5.17 -6.11
N SER A 101 -14.56 -4.34 -6.98
CA SER A 101 -15.26 -3.66 -8.07
C SER A 101 -15.84 -4.63 -9.10
N ASP A 102 -15.13 -5.73 -9.34
CA ASP A 102 -15.57 -6.81 -10.25
C ASP A 102 -16.59 -7.75 -9.59
N GLY A 103 -16.90 -7.58 -8.32
CA GLY A 103 -17.86 -8.41 -7.57
C GLY A 103 -17.39 -9.83 -7.27
N ILE A 104 -16.08 -10.10 -7.40
CA ILE A 104 -15.51 -11.45 -7.28
C ILE A 104 -14.61 -11.64 -6.04
N LEU A 105 -14.52 -10.63 -5.16
CA LEU A 105 -13.64 -10.65 -3.98
C LEU A 105 -13.86 -11.90 -3.11
N HIS A 106 -15.09 -12.18 -2.70
CA HIS A 106 -15.40 -13.32 -1.82
C HIS A 106 -15.27 -14.68 -2.52
N THR A 107 -15.37 -14.71 -3.83
CA THR A 107 -15.14 -15.93 -4.62
C THR A 107 -13.66 -16.31 -4.63
N HIS A 108 -12.78 -15.31 -4.80
CA HIS A 108 -11.34 -15.52 -4.79
C HIS A 108 -10.76 -15.66 -3.39
N PHE A 109 -11.37 -15.02 -2.41
CA PHE A 109 -10.91 -15.00 -1.02
C PHE A 109 -12.08 -15.34 -0.07
N PRO A 110 -12.51 -16.60 0.01
CA PRO A 110 -13.65 -17.00 0.85
C PRO A 110 -13.39 -16.76 2.35
N ASN A 111 -12.12 -16.70 2.78
CA ASN A 111 -11.66 -16.41 4.13
C ASN A 111 -11.05 -15.00 4.25
N ILE A 112 -11.50 -14.03 3.45
CA ILE A 112 -10.96 -12.67 3.42
C ILE A 112 -11.01 -11.99 4.79
N LYS A 113 -12.06 -12.24 5.57
CA LYS A 113 -12.26 -11.68 6.89
C LYS A 113 -11.13 -12.10 7.85
N GLU A 114 -10.84 -13.39 7.91
CA GLU A 114 -9.79 -13.97 8.74
C GLU A 114 -8.42 -13.43 8.31
N GLN A 115 -8.18 -13.31 7.02
CA GLN A 115 -6.92 -12.77 6.49
C GLN A 115 -6.74 -11.29 6.84
N ILE A 116 -7.80 -10.48 6.82
CA ILE A 116 -7.73 -9.08 7.24
C ILE A 116 -7.43 -8.98 8.74
N ILE A 117 -8.09 -9.78 9.58
CA ILE A 117 -7.83 -9.80 11.03
C ILE A 117 -6.37 -10.19 11.29
N ASP A 118 -5.88 -11.20 10.62
CA ASP A 118 -4.52 -11.68 10.74
C ASP A 118 -3.48 -10.62 10.29
N LEU A 119 -3.75 -9.92 9.19
CA LEU A 119 -2.91 -8.81 8.71
C LEU A 119 -2.84 -7.65 9.72
N PHE A 120 -3.97 -7.25 10.31
CA PHE A 120 -3.99 -6.18 11.33
C PHE A 120 -3.31 -6.63 12.63
N SER A 121 -3.47 -7.89 13.02
CA SER A 121 -2.76 -8.47 14.17
C SER A 121 -1.25 -8.44 13.95
N PHE A 122 -0.80 -8.83 12.77
CA PHE A 122 0.60 -8.76 12.37
C PHE A 122 1.17 -7.32 12.45
N PHE A 123 0.44 -6.32 11.98
CA PHE A 123 0.89 -4.93 12.10
C PHE A 123 0.97 -4.47 13.57
N LYS A 124 0.00 -4.89 14.40
CA LYS A 124 0.04 -4.59 15.83
C LYS A 124 1.25 -5.22 16.53
N GLU A 125 1.51 -6.51 16.27
CA GLU A 125 2.63 -7.25 16.84
C GLU A 125 3.99 -6.65 16.50
N HIS A 126 4.12 -6.09 15.28
CA HIS A 126 5.34 -5.43 14.81
C HIS A 126 5.39 -3.94 15.14
N ASN A 127 4.44 -3.44 15.92
CA ASN A 127 4.33 -2.02 16.27
C ASN A 127 4.30 -1.08 15.06
N VAL A 128 3.59 -1.48 13.99
CA VAL A 128 3.50 -0.75 12.73
C VAL A 128 2.23 0.10 12.69
N TYR A 129 2.39 1.36 12.31
CA TYR A 129 1.32 2.22 11.86
C TYR A 129 1.40 2.38 10.34
N LYS A 130 0.52 1.69 9.64
CA LYS A 130 0.37 1.86 8.19
C LYS A 130 -0.74 2.88 7.93
N TYR A 131 -0.38 4.00 7.33
CA TYR A 131 -1.24 5.17 7.18
C TYR A 131 -2.55 4.90 6.43
N ASN A 132 -2.52 4.01 5.44
CA ASN A 132 -3.64 3.74 4.55
C ASN A 132 -3.90 2.25 4.39
N HIS A 133 -4.96 1.76 5.02
CA HIS A 133 -5.47 0.40 4.88
C HIS A 133 -6.57 0.27 3.79
N ALA A 134 -6.53 1.10 2.76
CA ALA A 134 -7.49 1.00 1.66
C ALA A 134 -7.32 -0.34 0.90
N MET A 135 -8.40 -0.84 0.34
CA MET A 135 -8.37 -2.02 -0.54
C MET A 135 -7.42 -1.84 -1.74
N ALA A 136 -7.16 -0.58 -2.15
CA ALA A 136 -6.19 -0.24 -3.19
C ALA A 136 -4.72 -0.44 -2.76
N ASN A 137 -4.43 -0.63 -1.47
CA ASN A 137 -3.10 -0.86 -0.91
C ASN A 137 -2.93 -2.27 -0.35
N MET A 138 -3.82 -3.15 -0.73
CA MET A 138 -3.75 -4.59 -0.52
C MET A 138 -3.94 -5.30 -1.85
N THR A 139 -3.20 -6.35 -2.07
CA THR A 139 -3.24 -7.17 -3.28
C THR A 139 -3.59 -8.61 -2.90
N GLY A 140 -3.99 -9.41 -3.87
CA GLY A 140 -4.32 -10.79 -3.62
C GLY A 140 -4.05 -11.69 -4.82
N LEU A 141 -3.49 -12.86 -4.53
CA LEU A 141 -3.18 -13.89 -5.52
C LEU A 141 -3.31 -15.27 -4.87
N ASP A 142 -3.85 -16.24 -5.61
CA ASP A 142 -3.95 -17.63 -5.18
C ASP A 142 -4.61 -17.81 -3.80
N GLY A 143 -5.65 -17.01 -3.51
CA GLY A 143 -6.40 -17.06 -2.25
C GLY A 143 -5.73 -16.41 -1.06
N LYS A 144 -4.58 -15.76 -1.23
CA LYS A 144 -3.85 -15.04 -0.17
C LYS A 144 -3.80 -13.54 -0.44
N ILE A 145 -3.91 -12.75 0.63
CA ILE A 145 -3.75 -11.29 0.53
C ILE A 145 -2.40 -10.85 1.07
N LYS A 146 -1.89 -9.75 0.52
CA LYS A 146 -0.67 -9.08 0.98
C LYS A 146 -0.86 -7.57 1.00
N ALA A 147 -0.23 -6.91 1.96
CA ALA A 147 -0.16 -5.45 1.96
C ALA A 147 1.03 -4.95 1.13
N PHE A 148 0.88 -3.77 0.56
CA PHE A 148 1.93 -3.02 -0.13
C PHE A 148 1.76 -1.52 0.08
N ASP A 149 2.64 -0.68 -0.49
CA ASP A 149 2.63 0.79 -0.39
C ASP A 149 2.88 1.29 1.04
N PHE A 150 4.12 1.14 1.50
CA PHE A 150 4.56 1.49 2.85
C PHE A 150 5.24 2.87 2.96
N LYS A 151 5.20 3.69 1.91
CA LYS A 151 5.87 5.01 1.86
C LYS A 151 5.47 5.98 2.98
N TYR A 152 4.31 5.80 3.59
CA TYR A 152 3.82 6.59 4.74
C TYR A 152 3.69 5.76 6.03
N THR A 153 4.44 4.68 6.14
CA THR A 153 4.39 3.79 7.31
C THR A 153 5.41 4.24 8.35
N GLU A 154 5.03 4.15 9.61
CA GLU A 154 5.81 4.60 10.77
C GLU A 154 5.69 3.60 11.91
N ILE A 155 6.52 3.78 12.96
CA ILE A 155 6.34 3.10 14.23
C ILE A 155 5.02 3.57 14.86
N ARG A 156 4.25 2.65 15.40
CA ARG A 156 3.01 2.95 16.10
C ARG A 156 3.32 3.57 17.46
N GLU A 157 3.02 4.85 17.59
CA GLU A 157 3.10 5.58 18.85
C GLU A 157 1.71 6.04 19.27
N PRO A 158 1.29 5.80 20.53
CA PRO A 158 0.02 6.27 21.04
C PRO A 158 -0.09 7.80 20.95
N PHE A 159 -1.25 8.28 20.54
CA PHE A 159 -1.63 9.71 20.55
C PHE A 159 -0.86 10.61 19.59
N GLU A 160 0.02 10.07 18.75
CA GLU A 160 0.69 10.86 17.74
C GLU A 160 -0.26 11.26 16.61
N ARG A 161 0.00 12.46 16.04
CA ARG A 161 -0.80 12.98 14.94
C ARG A 161 -0.16 12.61 13.61
N CYS A 162 -1.00 12.26 12.66
CA CYS A 162 -0.56 12.08 11.28
C CYS A 162 -0.11 13.43 10.68
N PRO A 163 1.09 13.52 10.14
CA PRO A 163 1.61 14.75 9.52
C PRO A 163 0.71 15.27 8.38
N CYS A 164 0.12 14.35 7.60
CA CYS A 164 -0.66 14.72 6.42
C CYS A 164 -2.06 15.24 6.72
N THR A 165 -2.72 14.73 7.77
CA THR A 165 -4.12 15.07 8.08
C THR A 165 -4.29 15.88 9.36
N GLY A 166 -3.25 15.96 10.20
CA GLY A 166 -3.32 16.54 11.54
C GLY A 166 -4.19 15.74 12.53
N LYS A 167 -4.83 14.65 12.09
CA LYS A 167 -5.64 13.77 12.93
C LYS A 167 -4.77 12.82 13.75
N LEU A 168 -5.27 12.36 14.87
CA LEU A 168 -4.63 11.27 15.61
C LEU A 168 -4.51 10.04 14.71
N LYS A 169 -3.39 9.32 14.79
CA LYS A 169 -3.15 8.08 14.01
C LYS A 169 -4.30 7.10 14.14
N ARG A 170 -4.78 6.91 15.35
CA ARG A 170 -5.94 6.06 15.66
C ARG A 170 -7.22 6.50 14.93
N GLU A 171 -7.46 7.79 14.74
CA GLU A 171 -8.62 8.31 14.00
C GLU A 171 -8.50 7.98 12.50
N ASN A 172 -7.30 8.06 11.94
CA ASN A 172 -7.05 7.69 10.54
C ASN A 172 -7.25 6.19 10.30
N GLU A 173 -6.77 5.33 11.22
CA GLU A 173 -7.00 3.90 11.12
C GLU A 173 -8.49 3.58 11.17
N ARG A 174 -9.24 4.18 12.08
CA ARG A 174 -10.70 4.04 12.16
C ARG A 174 -11.38 4.50 10.87
N TYR A 175 -10.98 5.66 10.35
CA TYR A 175 -11.51 6.13 9.07
C TYR A 175 -11.27 5.11 7.94
N SER A 176 -10.09 4.55 7.85
CA SER A 176 -9.77 3.53 6.84
C SER A 176 -10.59 2.26 7.04
N ILE A 177 -10.79 1.82 8.28
CA ILE A 177 -11.63 0.67 8.61
C ILE A 177 -13.08 0.92 8.23
N ASP A 178 -13.66 2.06 8.64
CA ASP A 178 -15.07 2.39 8.39
C ASP A 178 -15.36 2.62 6.91
N THR A 179 -14.44 3.27 6.19
CA THR A 179 -14.67 3.67 4.81
C THR A 179 -14.39 2.55 3.81
N TRP A 180 -13.39 1.71 4.07
CA TRP A 180 -12.88 0.73 3.12
C TRP A 180 -13.06 -0.71 3.58
N ILE A 181 -12.60 -1.04 4.77
CA ILE A 181 -12.58 -2.42 5.26
C ILE A 181 -13.99 -2.91 5.59
N SER A 182 -14.85 -2.04 6.11
CA SER A 182 -16.27 -2.37 6.37
C SER A 182 -17.04 -2.80 5.13
N LYS A 183 -16.59 -2.40 3.94
CA LYS A 183 -17.17 -2.84 2.66
C LYS A 183 -16.83 -4.29 2.32
N ILE A 184 -15.72 -4.81 2.83
CA ILE A 184 -15.33 -6.21 2.66
C ILE A 184 -16.23 -7.09 3.54
N ASP A 185 -16.37 -6.72 4.81
CA ASP A 185 -17.25 -7.39 5.78
C ASP A 185 -17.67 -6.39 6.85
N SER A 186 -18.97 -6.20 7.03
CA SER A 186 -19.54 -5.20 7.96
C SER A 186 -19.25 -5.48 9.43
N THR A 187 -18.80 -6.67 9.78
CA THR A 187 -18.45 -7.03 11.17
C THR A 187 -16.97 -6.80 11.51
N LEU A 188 -16.13 -6.54 10.50
CA LEU A 188 -14.70 -6.29 10.70
C LEU A 188 -14.41 -5.08 11.60
N PRO A 189 -15.11 -3.92 11.49
CA PRO A 189 -14.82 -2.78 12.35
C PRO A 189 -14.81 -3.11 13.84
N ASP A 190 -15.81 -3.83 14.35
CA ASP A 190 -15.92 -4.20 15.76
C ASP A 190 -14.75 -5.06 16.26
N ILE A 191 -14.17 -5.85 15.38
CA ILE A 191 -13.02 -6.71 15.67
C ILE A 191 -11.74 -5.88 15.63
N LEU A 192 -11.54 -5.12 14.55
CA LEU A 192 -10.30 -4.40 14.29
C LEU A 192 -10.08 -3.23 15.22
N TYR A 193 -11.16 -2.60 15.75
CA TYR A 193 -11.03 -1.54 16.76
C TYR A 193 -10.37 -1.99 18.06
N LYS A 194 -10.33 -3.29 18.32
CA LYS A 194 -9.60 -3.86 19.46
C LYS A 194 -8.11 -4.08 19.17
N LEU A 195 -7.74 -4.02 17.87
CA LEU A 195 -6.36 -4.20 17.42
C LEU A 195 -5.61 -2.89 17.21
N ILE A 196 -6.29 -1.77 16.97
CA ILE A 196 -5.69 -0.44 16.75
C ILE A 196 -5.56 0.39 18.03
#